data_967a7f78a301640eca2734ecc78a4f38
#
_entry.id   967a7f78a301640eca2734ecc78a4f38
#
_cell.length_a   1.000
_cell.length_b   1.000
_cell.length_c   1.000
_cell.angle_alpha   90.00
_cell.angle_beta   90.00
_cell.angle_gamma   90.00
#
_symmetry.space_group_name_H-M   'P 1'
#
loop_
_entity.id
_entity.type
_entity.pdbx_description
1 polymer ?
#
loop_
_entity_poly.entity_id
_entity_poly.type
_entity_poly.pdbx_seq_one_letter_code
_entity_poly.pdbx_strand_id
1 'polypeptide(L)'
;AALAVLDALAVLFLSGRLLPSAVAARLPARAAGTAAILLTLALIAPQPAAAQDQPVDEFLAAALKTRLAYVLTGDDLIDETSHAGLVGLTAYLRERTALEPGEPAAIDLTSDELVFYSFLYWPVTADAQVPPADIMAKVDTFMKTGGTIVFDTRDAGGAITPGLFTASEETERLREILAFVDVPPLEPVPPDHVLTKAFYLLSEFPGRWRGSDLWVESLSEDPQAGDRPARGGDGVSPIIITGNDMAAAWAVSADGRYLYPTVPSDPRQREMAYRSGVNIVMYTLTGNYKADQVHIPALLERLGQ
;
A
#
# COMPACT_ATOMS: atom_id res chain seq x y z
N ALA A 1 -19.55 -39.79 4.11
CA ALA A 1 -18.85 -40.86 4.87
C ALA A 1 -19.06 -40.70 6.39
N ALA A 2 -18.92 -39.53 6.97
CA ALA A 2 -19.11 -39.29 8.42
C ALA A 2 -20.54 -39.57 8.91
N LEU A 3 -21.58 -39.18 8.14
CA LEU A 3 -22.98 -39.43 8.48
C LEU A 3 -23.31 -40.95 8.54
N ALA A 4 -22.78 -41.72 7.61
CA ALA A 4 -23.01 -43.18 7.56
C ALA A 4 -22.35 -43.92 8.75
N VAL A 5 -21.25 -43.40 9.25
CA VAL A 5 -20.56 -43.96 10.46
C VAL A 5 -21.36 -43.60 11.72
N LEU A 6 -21.90 -42.39 11.81
CA LEU A 6 -22.76 -41.96 12.91
C LEU A 6 -24.06 -42.75 12.96
N ASP A 7 -24.67 -42.99 11.79
CA ASP A 7 -25.89 -43.80 11.71
C ASP A 7 -25.67 -45.23 12.12
N ALA A 8 -24.55 -45.83 11.70
CA ALA A 8 -24.14 -47.18 12.12
C ALA A 8 -23.84 -47.26 13.62
N LEU A 9 -23.21 -46.28 14.22
CA LEU A 9 -22.96 -46.20 15.65
C LEU A 9 -24.25 -46.01 16.48
N ALA A 10 -25.20 -45.19 15.97
CA ALA A 10 -26.50 -45.00 16.59
C ALA A 10 -27.32 -46.34 16.58
N VAL A 11 -27.30 -47.04 15.47
CA VAL A 11 -27.96 -48.35 15.32
C VAL A 11 -27.33 -49.40 16.25
N LEU A 12 -26.04 -49.43 16.37
CA LEU A 12 -25.31 -50.35 17.28
C LEU A 12 -25.57 -50.04 18.76
N PHE A 13 -25.70 -48.76 19.12
CA PHE A 13 -26.05 -48.33 20.46
C PHE A 13 -27.51 -48.66 20.81
N LEU A 14 -28.47 -48.36 19.91
CA LEU A 14 -29.88 -48.69 20.08
C LEU A 14 -30.16 -50.20 20.11
N SER A 15 -29.34 -51.01 19.42
CA SER A 15 -29.42 -52.45 19.46
C SER A 15 -28.80 -53.11 20.69
N GLY A 16 -28.24 -52.32 21.62
CA GLY A 16 -27.61 -52.77 22.85
C GLY A 16 -26.28 -53.52 22.67
N ARG A 17 -25.71 -53.51 21.47
CA ARG A 17 -24.49 -54.25 21.15
C ARG A 17 -23.19 -53.53 21.56
N LEU A 18 -23.26 -52.26 21.95
CA LEU A 18 -22.13 -51.45 22.42
C LEU A 18 -21.99 -51.43 23.94
N LEU A 19 -22.98 -51.93 24.70
CA LEU A 19 -22.91 -51.94 26.17
C LEU A 19 -22.60 -53.35 26.68
N PRO A 20 -21.67 -53.51 27.60
CA PRO A 20 -21.46 -54.80 28.26
C PRO A 20 -22.74 -55.23 28.99
N SER A 21 -23.10 -56.44 28.86
CA SER A 21 -24.38 -57.06 29.32
C SER A 21 -24.69 -56.82 30.79
N ALA A 22 -23.73 -56.46 31.63
CA ALA A 22 -23.91 -56.13 33.05
C ALA A 22 -24.49 -54.74 33.32
N VAL A 23 -24.41 -53.81 32.36
CA VAL A 23 -24.92 -52.41 32.49
C VAL A 23 -26.29 -52.28 31.89
N ALA A 24 -26.63 -53.06 30.85
CA ALA A 24 -27.93 -53.03 30.20
C ALA A 24 -29.12 -53.47 31.08
N ALA A 25 -28.86 -54.31 32.09
CA ALA A 25 -29.90 -54.88 33.00
C ALA A 25 -30.37 -53.91 34.09
N ARG A 26 -29.78 -52.71 34.23
CA ARG A 26 -30.09 -51.77 35.35
C ARG A 26 -30.72 -50.45 34.98
N LEU A 27 -30.91 -50.18 33.69
CA LEU A 27 -31.54 -48.92 33.22
C LEU A 27 -33.01 -49.20 32.84
N PRO A 28 -34.00 -48.46 33.43
CA PRO A 28 -35.38 -48.56 33.03
C PRO A 28 -35.53 -48.07 31.59
N ALA A 29 -36.32 -48.78 30.78
CA ALA A 29 -36.48 -48.52 29.32
C ALA A 29 -36.80 -47.07 28.95
N ARG A 30 -37.40 -46.27 29.88
CA ARG A 30 -37.69 -44.86 29.69
C ARG A 30 -36.45 -43.96 29.83
N ALA A 31 -35.43 -44.40 30.58
CA ALA A 31 -34.19 -43.62 30.75
C ALA A 31 -33.21 -43.78 29.58
N ALA A 32 -33.27 -44.90 28.89
CA ALA A 32 -32.44 -45.12 27.69
C ALA A 32 -32.87 -44.29 26.50
N GLY A 33 -34.18 -44.03 26.34
CA GLY A 33 -34.73 -43.20 25.31
C GLY A 33 -34.37 -41.71 25.50
N THR A 34 -34.46 -41.21 26.72
CA THR A 34 -34.13 -39.81 27.03
C THR A 34 -32.60 -39.53 26.93
N ALA A 35 -31.78 -40.51 27.33
CA ALA A 35 -30.33 -40.40 27.18
C ALA A 35 -29.87 -40.35 25.69
N ALA A 36 -30.53 -41.15 24.83
CA ALA A 36 -30.27 -41.16 23.40
C ALA A 36 -30.71 -39.83 22.73
N ILE A 37 -31.84 -39.29 23.11
CA ILE A 37 -32.34 -37.97 22.61
C ILE A 37 -31.46 -36.82 23.07
N LEU A 38 -30.99 -36.81 24.30
CA LEU A 38 -30.07 -35.81 24.81
C LEU A 38 -28.67 -35.89 24.13
N LEU A 39 -28.20 -37.09 23.83
CA LEU A 39 -26.93 -37.31 23.13
C LEU A 39 -27.03 -36.84 21.65
N THR A 40 -28.17 -37.08 21.00
CA THR A 40 -28.41 -36.61 19.63
C THR A 40 -28.61 -35.07 19.57
N LEU A 41 -29.28 -34.47 20.58
CA LEU A 41 -29.41 -33.02 20.68
C LEU A 41 -28.04 -32.34 20.94
N ALA A 42 -27.17 -32.95 21.73
CA ALA A 42 -25.82 -32.43 22.00
C ALA A 42 -24.90 -32.52 20.76
N LEU A 43 -25.16 -33.45 19.83
CA LEU A 43 -24.43 -33.59 18.57
C LEU A 43 -24.98 -32.69 17.46
N ILE A 44 -26.22 -32.19 17.61
CA ILE A 44 -26.88 -31.23 16.69
C ILE A 44 -26.74 -29.79 17.20
N ALA A 45 -26.29 -29.58 18.45
CA ALA A 45 -25.97 -28.25 18.93
C ALA A 45 -24.94 -27.63 17.93
N PRO A 46 -25.22 -26.42 17.39
CA PRO A 46 -24.26 -25.79 16.52
C PRO A 46 -22.95 -25.70 17.31
N GLN A 47 -21.96 -26.46 16.88
CA GLN A 47 -20.60 -26.24 17.33
C GLN A 47 -20.32 -24.79 17.03
N PRO A 48 -19.78 -23.97 17.96
CA PRO A 48 -19.24 -22.69 17.56
C PRO A 48 -18.28 -23.02 16.43
N ALA A 49 -18.63 -22.58 15.21
CA ALA A 49 -17.71 -22.61 14.11
C ALA A 49 -16.47 -21.91 14.68
N ALA A 50 -15.41 -22.64 14.89
CA ALA A 50 -14.11 -22.02 15.04
C ALA A 50 -13.97 -21.25 13.73
N ALA A 51 -14.27 -19.96 13.79
CA ALA A 51 -14.08 -19.05 12.70
C ALA A 51 -12.64 -19.29 12.27
N GLN A 52 -12.47 -19.61 11.01
CA GLN A 52 -11.16 -19.57 10.38
C GLN A 52 -10.84 -18.10 10.22
N ASP A 53 -10.37 -17.49 11.33
CA ASP A 53 -10.21 -16.04 11.51
C ASP A 53 -8.96 -15.49 10.80
N GLN A 54 -8.20 -16.29 10.05
CA GLN A 54 -6.90 -15.82 9.58
C GLN A 54 -6.89 -15.00 8.28
N PRO A 55 -7.65 -15.29 7.22
CA PRO A 55 -7.57 -14.43 6.02
C PRO A 55 -8.47 -13.20 6.10
N VAL A 56 -9.58 -13.25 6.84
CA VAL A 56 -10.51 -12.12 6.96
C VAL A 56 -9.95 -11.04 7.88
N ASP A 57 -9.26 -11.42 8.95
CA ASP A 57 -8.64 -10.48 9.91
C ASP A 57 -7.42 -9.78 9.31
N GLU A 58 -6.63 -10.44 8.50
CA GLU A 58 -5.48 -9.83 7.82
C GLU A 58 -5.95 -8.85 6.73
N PHE A 59 -7.00 -9.20 6.01
CA PHE A 59 -7.65 -8.36 5.01
C PHE A 59 -8.35 -7.14 5.65
N LEU A 60 -9.04 -7.33 6.77
CA LEU A 60 -9.64 -6.24 7.55
C LEU A 60 -8.57 -5.34 8.18
N ALA A 61 -7.49 -5.91 8.68
CA ALA A 61 -6.37 -5.15 9.26
C ALA A 61 -5.64 -4.33 8.18
N ALA A 62 -5.53 -4.83 6.96
CA ALA A 62 -5.03 -4.07 5.81
C ALA A 62 -5.98 -2.93 5.42
N ALA A 63 -7.29 -3.16 5.47
CA ALA A 63 -8.32 -2.16 5.17
C ALA A 63 -8.51 -1.12 6.28
N LEU A 64 -8.21 -1.46 7.53
CA LEU A 64 -8.40 -0.59 8.70
C LEU A 64 -7.16 0.25 9.07
N LYS A 65 -5.97 -0.14 8.60
CA LYS A 65 -4.73 0.61 8.84
C LYS A 65 -4.15 1.09 7.54
N THR A 66 -3.83 2.37 7.47
CA THR A 66 -3.02 2.90 6.37
C THR A 66 -1.70 2.12 6.30
N ARG A 67 -1.42 1.52 5.15
CA ARG A 67 -0.17 0.81 4.88
C ARG A 67 0.51 1.44 3.68
N LEU A 68 1.82 1.64 3.79
CA LEU A 68 2.63 1.97 2.63
C LEU A 68 2.87 0.67 1.83
N ALA A 69 2.79 0.76 0.51
CA ALA A 69 2.97 -0.40 -0.34
C ALA A 69 4.05 -0.15 -1.39
N TYR A 70 4.70 -1.21 -1.87
CA TYR A 70 5.66 -1.14 -2.97
C TYR A 70 5.42 -2.27 -3.97
N VAL A 71 5.68 -1.97 -5.24
CA VAL A 71 5.55 -2.94 -6.33
C VAL A 71 6.77 -3.85 -6.35
N LEU A 72 6.52 -5.16 -6.42
CA LEU A 72 7.56 -6.17 -6.63
C LEU A 72 8.11 -6.04 -8.05
N THR A 73 9.43 -5.96 -8.15
CA THR A 73 10.16 -5.88 -9.42
C THR A 73 10.62 -7.24 -9.93
N GLY A 74 10.72 -8.21 -9.03
CA GLY A 74 11.34 -9.51 -9.26
C GLY A 74 12.87 -9.49 -9.13
N ASP A 75 13.46 -8.33 -8.79
CA ASP A 75 14.86 -8.21 -8.34
C ASP A 75 14.89 -8.19 -6.81
N ASP A 76 15.41 -9.25 -6.21
CA ASP A 76 15.43 -9.43 -4.75
C ASP A 76 16.08 -8.24 -4.03
N LEU A 77 17.17 -7.68 -4.57
CA LEU A 77 17.88 -6.56 -3.93
C LEU A 77 17.03 -5.28 -3.94
N ILE A 78 16.32 -5.02 -5.04
CA ILE A 78 15.45 -3.85 -5.18
C ILE A 78 14.24 -4.01 -4.27
N ASP A 79 13.65 -5.20 -4.25
CA ASP A 79 12.46 -5.51 -3.45
C ASP A 79 12.79 -5.45 -1.95
N GLU A 80 13.93 -6.01 -1.51
CA GLU A 80 14.43 -5.89 -0.15
C GLU A 80 14.73 -4.43 0.24
N THR A 81 15.34 -3.65 -0.69
CA THR A 81 15.62 -2.22 -0.46
C THR A 81 14.32 -1.43 -0.31
N SER A 82 13.33 -1.70 -1.15
CA SER A 82 12.02 -1.05 -1.10
C SER A 82 11.31 -1.37 0.20
N HIS A 83 11.29 -2.63 0.60
CA HIS A 83 10.76 -3.06 1.89
C HIS A 83 11.45 -2.35 3.06
N ALA A 84 12.79 -2.45 3.15
CA ALA A 84 13.57 -1.83 4.23
C ALA A 84 13.41 -0.30 4.26
N GLY A 85 13.27 0.33 3.08
CA GLY A 85 13.00 1.75 2.95
C GLY A 85 11.64 2.14 3.52
N LEU A 86 10.59 1.43 3.14
CA LEU A 86 9.25 1.70 3.65
C LEU A 86 9.12 1.34 5.15
N VAL A 87 9.84 0.35 5.66
CA VAL A 87 9.93 0.07 7.11
C VAL A 87 10.54 1.28 7.82
N GLY A 88 11.66 1.81 7.33
CA GLY A 88 12.30 3.00 7.89
C GLY A 88 11.39 4.23 7.85
N LEU A 89 10.73 4.48 6.71
CA LEU A 89 9.78 5.59 6.57
C LEU A 89 8.57 5.42 7.49
N THR A 90 8.04 4.21 7.63
CA THR A 90 6.91 3.89 8.54
C THR A 90 7.29 4.18 9.98
N ALA A 91 8.49 3.78 10.42
CA ALA A 91 8.99 4.07 11.76
C ALA A 91 9.12 5.57 12.00
N TYR A 92 9.65 6.31 11.02
CA TYR A 92 9.79 7.76 11.09
C TYR A 92 8.43 8.48 11.13
N LEU A 93 7.43 8.02 10.36
CA LEU A 93 6.06 8.53 10.40
C LEU A 93 5.44 8.37 11.79
N ARG A 94 5.56 7.18 12.39
CA ARG A 94 5.07 6.91 13.75
C ARG A 94 5.71 7.81 14.80
N GLU A 95 7.00 8.11 14.65
CA GLU A 95 7.74 8.96 15.59
C GLU A 95 7.38 10.45 15.44
N ARG A 96 7.14 10.93 14.22
CA ARG A 96 7.08 12.36 13.90
C ARG A 96 5.68 12.88 13.61
N THR A 97 4.71 12.00 13.42
CA THR A 97 3.33 12.37 13.08
C THR A 97 2.34 11.64 13.98
N ALA A 98 1.06 11.97 13.85
CA ALA A 98 -0.01 11.20 14.50
C ALA A 98 -0.46 9.97 13.67
N LEU A 99 0.19 9.70 12.53
CA LEU A 99 -0.11 8.56 11.70
C LEU A 99 0.55 7.30 12.27
N GLU A 100 -0.24 6.24 12.42
CA GLU A 100 0.24 4.92 12.84
C GLU A 100 0.11 3.91 11.68
N PRO A 101 0.98 3.96 10.66
CA PRO A 101 0.89 3.04 9.55
C PRO A 101 1.13 1.60 10.01
N GLY A 102 0.47 0.65 9.32
CA GLY A 102 0.80 -0.77 9.45
C GLY A 102 2.16 -1.11 8.83
N GLU A 103 2.53 -2.39 8.88
CA GLU A 103 3.73 -2.89 8.20
C GLU A 103 3.60 -2.70 6.67
N PRO A 104 4.68 -2.31 5.97
CA PRO A 104 4.67 -2.16 4.53
C PRO A 104 4.22 -3.43 3.81
N ALA A 105 3.57 -3.27 2.67
CA ALA A 105 3.07 -4.38 1.86
C ALA A 105 3.84 -4.48 0.54
N ALA A 106 4.27 -5.69 0.20
CA ALA A 106 4.73 -6.03 -1.14
C ALA A 106 3.51 -6.27 -2.05
N ILE A 107 3.52 -5.74 -3.26
CA ILE A 107 2.41 -5.82 -4.21
C ILE A 107 2.87 -6.51 -5.49
N ASP A 108 2.25 -7.64 -5.77
CA ASP A 108 2.25 -8.24 -7.10
C ASP A 108 1.07 -7.67 -7.89
N LEU A 109 1.33 -6.85 -8.90
CA LEU A 109 0.30 -6.20 -9.71
C LEU A 109 -0.65 -7.20 -10.38
N THR A 110 -0.23 -8.45 -10.57
CA THR A 110 -1.02 -9.48 -11.24
C THR A 110 -2.08 -10.11 -10.33
N SER A 111 -1.79 -10.25 -9.05
CA SER A 111 -2.62 -10.97 -8.08
C SER A 111 -3.30 -10.07 -7.06
N ASP A 112 -2.66 -8.96 -6.68
CA ASP A 112 -3.09 -8.17 -5.53
C ASP A 112 -4.08 -7.06 -5.91
N GLU A 113 -4.97 -6.70 -4.99
CA GLU A 113 -5.94 -5.63 -5.15
C GLU A 113 -5.39 -4.29 -4.67
N LEU A 114 -5.25 -3.32 -5.57
CA LEU A 114 -4.66 -2.00 -5.27
C LEU A 114 -5.60 -1.09 -4.46
N VAL A 115 -6.90 -1.33 -4.49
CA VAL A 115 -7.93 -0.48 -3.85
C VAL A 115 -7.75 -0.31 -2.34
N PHE A 116 -7.01 -1.20 -1.68
CA PHE A 116 -6.74 -1.13 -0.24
C PHE A 116 -5.60 -0.19 0.14
N TYR A 117 -4.93 0.40 -0.83
CA TYR A 117 -3.77 1.26 -0.62
C TYR A 117 -4.06 2.66 -1.16
N SER A 118 -3.50 3.67 -0.52
CA SER A 118 -3.54 5.06 -1.02
C SER A 118 -2.20 5.47 -1.62
N PHE A 119 -1.12 4.82 -1.18
CA PHE A 119 0.26 5.09 -1.57
C PHE A 119 0.93 3.83 -2.10
N LEU A 120 1.55 3.93 -3.26
CA LEU A 120 2.30 2.85 -3.89
C LEU A 120 3.67 3.38 -4.35
N TYR A 121 4.76 2.79 -3.86
CA TYR A 121 6.11 3.04 -4.33
C TYR A 121 6.46 2.05 -5.44
N TRP A 122 6.87 2.54 -6.59
CA TRP A 122 7.23 1.69 -7.73
C TRP A 122 8.66 1.99 -8.19
N PRO A 123 9.65 1.19 -7.74
CA PRO A 123 11.01 1.29 -8.25
C PRO A 123 11.05 0.77 -9.70
N VAL A 124 11.64 1.55 -10.57
CA VAL A 124 11.77 1.20 -11.99
C VAL A 124 13.19 0.75 -12.27
N THR A 125 13.34 -0.43 -12.85
CA THR A 125 14.63 -0.98 -13.30
C THR A 125 14.71 -0.95 -14.82
N ALA A 126 15.92 -0.92 -15.37
CA ALA A 126 16.15 -0.90 -16.82
C ALA A 126 15.56 -2.15 -17.52
N ASP A 127 15.58 -3.28 -16.83
CA ASP A 127 15.08 -4.58 -17.28
C ASP A 127 13.65 -4.91 -16.80
N ALA A 128 12.97 -3.95 -16.14
CA ALA A 128 11.60 -4.15 -15.69
C ALA A 128 10.70 -4.64 -16.83
N GLN A 129 9.88 -5.64 -16.56
CA GLN A 129 8.88 -6.07 -17.52
C GLN A 129 7.76 -5.04 -17.59
N VAL A 130 7.37 -4.67 -18.82
CA VAL A 130 6.18 -3.83 -19.03
C VAL A 130 4.95 -4.68 -18.73
N PRO A 131 4.12 -4.31 -17.74
CA PRO A 131 2.96 -5.11 -17.39
C PRO A 131 1.95 -5.17 -18.56
N PRO A 132 1.19 -6.26 -18.71
CA PRO A 132 0.13 -6.38 -19.71
C PRO A 132 -0.91 -5.26 -19.61
N ALA A 133 -1.61 -4.97 -20.70
CA ALA A 133 -2.55 -3.85 -20.78
C ALA A 133 -3.72 -3.95 -19.78
N ASP A 134 -4.18 -5.14 -19.45
CA ASP A 134 -5.21 -5.39 -18.43
C ASP A 134 -4.73 -5.05 -17.01
N ILE A 135 -3.47 -5.36 -16.69
CA ILE A 135 -2.82 -4.96 -15.43
C ILE A 135 -2.63 -3.45 -15.38
N MET A 136 -2.20 -2.84 -16.49
CA MET A 136 -2.06 -1.38 -16.56
C MET A 136 -3.40 -0.65 -16.47
N ALA A 137 -4.49 -1.23 -16.96
CA ALA A 137 -5.84 -0.70 -16.75
C ALA A 137 -6.26 -0.70 -15.26
N LYS A 138 -5.81 -1.72 -14.49
CA LYS A 138 -5.97 -1.77 -13.03
C LYS A 138 -5.19 -0.64 -12.34
N VAL A 139 -3.94 -0.40 -12.78
CA VAL A 139 -3.10 0.71 -12.30
C VAL A 139 -3.73 2.06 -12.63
N ASP A 140 -4.23 2.25 -13.85
CA ASP A 140 -4.93 3.49 -14.26
C ASP A 140 -6.20 3.72 -13.44
N THR A 141 -6.96 2.66 -13.15
CA THR A 141 -8.13 2.74 -12.26
C THR A 141 -7.74 3.13 -10.84
N PHE A 142 -6.66 2.56 -10.29
CA PHE A 142 -6.14 2.92 -8.98
C PHE A 142 -5.82 4.43 -8.90
N MET A 143 -5.13 4.98 -9.88
CA MET A 143 -4.82 6.42 -9.92
C MET A 143 -6.07 7.28 -10.08
N LYS A 144 -7.04 6.86 -10.90
CA LYS A 144 -8.30 7.58 -11.10
C LYS A 144 -9.23 7.57 -9.88
N THR A 145 -9.05 6.60 -8.98
CA THR A 145 -9.87 6.48 -7.75
C THR A 145 -9.20 7.08 -6.52
N GLY A 146 -8.10 7.84 -6.68
CA GLY A 146 -7.44 8.58 -5.60
C GLY A 146 -6.16 7.93 -5.07
N GLY A 147 -5.69 6.85 -5.68
CA GLY A 147 -4.38 6.30 -5.37
C GLY A 147 -3.25 7.11 -5.97
N THR A 148 -2.14 7.24 -5.25
CA THR A 148 -0.92 7.91 -5.72
C THR A 148 0.21 6.90 -5.88
N ILE A 149 0.89 6.94 -7.04
CA ILE A 149 2.07 6.13 -7.32
C ILE A 149 3.30 7.02 -7.37
N VAL A 150 4.33 6.64 -6.62
CA VAL A 150 5.67 7.23 -6.68
C VAL A 150 6.55 6.31 -7.54
N PHE A 151 6.78 6.71 -8.77
CA PHE A 151 7.74 6.05 -9.65
C PHE A 151 9.14 6.57 -9.36
N ASP A 152 10.07 5.69 -9.08
CA ASP A 152 11.45 6.04 -8.78
C ASP A 152 12.39 5.32 -9.73
N THR A 153 12.96 6.04 -10.69
CA THR A 153 13.91 5.51 -11.67
C THR A 153 15.30 5.27 -11.06
N ARG A 154 15.57 5.88 -9.90
CA ARG A 154 16.80 5.70 -9.11
C ARG A 154 18.10 6.03 -9.88
N ASP A 155 17.97 6.74 -10.98
CA ASP A 155 19.04 7.04 -11.95
C ASP A 155 19.77 8.37 -11.70
N ALA A 156 19.33 9.17 -10.72
CA ALA A 156 19.98 10.46 -10.40
C ALA A 156 21.45 10.33 -9.97
N GLY A 157 21.89 9.14 -9.57
CA GLY A 157 23.29 8.82 -9.27
C GLY A 157 24.14 8.47 -10.50
N GLY A 158 23.53 8.36 -11.65
CA GLY A 158 24.21 8.03 -12.92
C GLY A 158 25.24 9.10 -13.32
N ALA A 159 26.28 8.68 -14.01
CA ALA A 159 27.29 9.60 -14.52
C ALA A 159 26.67 10.52 -15.57
N ILE A 160 26.50 11.80 -15.23
CA ILE A 160 26.15 12.82 -16.21
C ILE A 160 27.38 12.98 -17.12
N THR A 161 27.32 12.41 -18.31
CA THR A 161 28.33 12.68 -19.36
C THR A 161 28.00 14.07 -19.94
N PRO A 162 28.84 15.09 -19.70
CA PRO A 162 28.58 16.43 -20.20
C PRO A 162 28.37 16.40 -21.73
N GLY A 163 27.23 16.89 -22.18
CA GLY A 163 26.90 16.97 -23.63
C GLY A 163 26.12 15.78 -24.20
N LEU A 164 25.82 14.74 -23.42
CA LEU A 164 24.96 13.65 -23.82
C LEU A 164 23.66 13.70 -23.00
N PHE A 165 22.65 14.36 -23.50
CA PHE A 165 21.28 14.35 -22.89
C PHE A 165 20.52 13.12 -23.39
N THR A 166 20.99 11.92 -23.06
CA THR A 166 20.22 10.69 -23.27
C THR A 166 19.48 10.38 -21.99
N ALA A 167 18.19 10.08 -22.12
CA ALA A 167 17.43 9.52 -20.99
C ALA A 167 18.11 8.22 -20.55
N SER A 168 18.07 7.93 -19.25
CA SER A 168 18.55 6.65 -18.73
C SER A 168 17.68 5.48 -19.23
N GLU A 169 18.20 4.27 -19.15
CA GLU A 169 17.44 3.06 -19.53
C GLU A 169 16.20 2.91 -18.65
N GLU A 170 16.30 3.26 -17.36
CA GLU A 170 15.18 3.27 -16.41
C GLU A 170 14.11 4.30 -16.79
N THR A 171 14.54 5.50 -17.22
CA THR A 171 13.63 6.54 -17.70
C THR A 171 12.91 6.11 -18.97
N GLU A 172 13.59 5.49 -19.93
CA GLU A 172 12.96 4.95 -21.14
C GLU A 172 11.99 3.82 -20.78
N ARG A 173 12.37 2.93 -19.85
CA ARG A 173 11.50 1.87 -19.37
C ARG A 173 10.24 2.42 -18.70
N LEU A 174 10.37 3.46 -17.88
CA LEU A 174 9.22 4.14 -17.29
C LEU A 174 8.27 4.70 -18.36
N ARG A 175 8.79 5.28 -19.43
CA ARG A 175 7.96 5.76 -20.55
C ARG A 175 7.18 4.63 -21.22
N GLU A 176 7.80 3.46 -21.40
CA GLU A 176 7.13 2.29 -21.95
C GLU A 176 6.01 1.78 -21.03
N ILE A 177 6.24 1.74 -19.71
CA ILE A 177 5.23 1.38 -18.72
C ILE A 177 4.06 2.37 -18.77
N LEU A 178 4.34 3.66 -18.76
CA LEU A 178 3.35 4.72 -18.74
C LEU A 178 2.60 4.89 -20.07
N ALA A 179 3.07 4.30 -21.18
CA ALA A 179 2.38 4.37 -22.48
C ALA A 179 0.97 3.77 -22.47
N PHE A 180 0.64 2.93 -21.48
CA PHE A 180 -0.67 2.28 -21.32
C PHE A 180 -1.59 3.00 -20.32
N VAL A 181 -1.16 4.12 -19.78
CA VAL A 181 -1.88 4.89 -18.76
C VAL A 181 -2.15 6.30 -19.28
N ASP A 182 -3.29 6.86 -18.91
CA ASP A 182 -3.61 8.25 -19.22
C ASP A 182 -2.83 9.19 -18.30
N VAL A 183 -1.55 9.44 -18.64
CA VAL A 183 -0.66 10.31 -17.86
C VAL A 183 -1.02 11.77 -18.14
N PRO A 184 -1.31 12.57 -17.08
CA PRO A 184 -1.50 14.00 -17.24
C PRO A 184 -0.20 14.71 -17.62
N PRO A 185 -0.24 15.96 -18.12
CA PRO A 185 0.96 16.80 -18.22
C PRO A 185 1.68 16.86 -16.87
N LEU A 186 2.99 16.70 -16.89
CA LEU A 186 3.84 16.71 -15.70
C LEU A 186 4.73 17.94 -15.66
N GLU A 187 4.97 18.45 -14.46
CA GLU A 187 5.92 19.54 -14.22
C GLU A 187 6.77 19.24 -12.97
N PRO A 188 8.00 19.79 -12.88
CA PRO A 188 8.73 19.79 -11.61
C PRO A 188 7.90 20.47 -10.53
N VAL A 189 7.91 19.91 -9.31
CA VAL A 189 7.12 20.48 -8.19
C VAL A 189 7.37 21.97 -8.04
N PRO A 190 6.35 22.83 -8.27
CA PRO A 190 6.48 24.28 -8.08
C PRO A 190 6.71 24.63 -6.61
N PRO A 191 7.39 25.75 -6.29
CA PRO A 191 7.67 26.15 -4.91
C PRO A 191 6.44 26.38 -4.04
N ASP A 192 5.31 26.70 -4.63
CA ASP A 192 4.02 26.93 -3.95
C ASP A 192 3.12 25.69 -3.92
N HIS A 193 3.53 24.58 -4.54
CA HIS A 193 2.79 23.33 -4.54
C HIS A 193 2.53 22.82 -3.12
N VAL A 194 1.36 22.18 -2.90
CA VAL A 194 0.96 21.65 -1.57
C VAL A 194 1.99 20.67 -1.01
N LEU A 195 2.60 19.87 -1.86
CA LEU A 195 3.62 18.89 -1.49
C LEU A 195 4.82 19.52 -0.76
N THR A 196 5.20 20.79 -1.09
CA THR A 196 6.33 21.49 -0.45
C THR A 196 6.05 21.88 1.01
N LYS A 197 4.79 21.79 1.45
CA LYS A 197 4.31 22.23 2.77
C LYS A 197 3.26 21.29 3.39
N ALA A 198 3.12 20.09 2.87
CA ALA A 198 2.14 19.12 3.36
C ALA A 198 2.32 18.80 4.85
N PHE A 199 3.56 18.70 5.33
CA PHE A 199 3.89 18.55 6.74
C PHE A 199 5.13 19.40 7.12
N TYR A 200 6.24 19.21 6.43
CA TYR A 200 7.44 20.02 6.54
C TYR A 200 7.49 21.08 5.43
N LEU A 201 8.17 22.19 5.67
CA LEU A 201 8.49 23.15 4.63
C LEU A 201 9.74 22.68 3.88
N LEU A 202 9.57 22.34 2.61
CA LEU A 202 10.62 21.78 1.76
C LEU A 202 10.79 22.61 0.51
N SER A 203 12.03 22.80 0.07
CA SER A 203 12.39 23.40 -1.21
C SER A 203 12.99 22.40 -2.20
N GLU A 204 13.29 21.19 -1.74
CA GLU A 204 13.88 20.11 -2.52
C GLU A 204 13.42 18.75 -1.95
N PHE A 205 13.46 17.72 -2.75
CA PHE A 205 13.05 16.36 -2.39
C PHE A 205 14.18 15.36 -2.62
N PRO A 206 15.27 15.42 -1.85
CA PRO A 206 16.36 14.48 -2.00
C PRO A 206 15.94 13.09 -1.54
N GLY A 207 16.57 12.09 -2.13
CA GLY A 207 16.61 10.71 -1.67
C GLY A 207 18.04 10.32 -1.26
N ARG A 208 18.46 9.11 -1.67
CA ARG A 208 19.86 8.71 -1.60
C ARG A 208 20.74 9.63 -2.43
N TRP A 209 20.24 10.04 -3.60
CA TRP A 209 20.81 11.04 -4.48
C TRP A 209 20.17 12.39 -4.26
N ARG A 210 20.82 13.41 -4.74
CA ARG A 210 20.35 14.79 -4.70
C ARG A 210 20.55 15.41 -6.07
N GLY A 211 19.51 16.04 -6.60
CA GLY A 211 19.63 16.82 -7.84
C GLY A 211 18.66 16.40 -8.94
N SER A 212 17.92 15.30 -8.81
CA SER A 212 16.77 15.03 -9.65
C SER A 212 15.54 15.78 -9.12
N ASP A 213 14.78 16.38 -10.02
CA ASP A 213 13.50 17.00 -9.68
C ASP A 213 12.47 15.92 -9.27
N LEU A 214 11.53 16.34 -8.46
CA LEU A 214 10.31 15.59 -8.22
C LEU A 214 9.24 16.11 -9.17
N TRP A 215 8.69 15.25 -10.00
CA TRP A 215 7.66 15.61 -10.98
C TRP A 215 6.28 15.22 -10.49
N VAL A 216 5.31 16.08 -10.73
CA VAL A 216 3.90 15.90 -10.38
C VAL A 216 3.00 16.33 -11.54
N GLU A 217 1.71 16.04 -11.44
CA GLU A 217 0.72 16.55 -12.38
C GLU A 217 0.73 18.07 -12.38
N SER A 218 0.81 18.66 -13.59
CA SER A 218 0.72 20.10 -13.75
C SER A 218 -0.69 20.57 -13.46
N LEU A 219 -0.80 21.52 -12.53
CA LEU A 219 -2.05 22.19 -12.19
C LEU A 219 -2.30 23.42 -13.08
N SER A 220 -1.37 23.74 -13.99
CA SER A 220 -1.56 24.88 -14.91
C SER A 220 -2.73 24.58 -15.86
N GLU A 221 -3.69 25.48 -15.86
CA GLU A 221 -4.74 25.55 -16.89
C GLU A 221 -4.08 25.92 -18.22
N ASP A 222 -3.56 24.93 -18.95
CA ASP A 222 -3.15 25.15 -20.33
C ASP A 222 -4.41 25.28 -21.19
N PRO A 223 -4.67 26.47 -21.77
CA PRO A 223 -5.82 26.68 -22.65
C PRO A 223 -5.79 25.78 -23.89
N GLN A 224 -4.65 25.11 -24.18
CA GLN A 224 -4.48 24.18 -25.29
C GLN A 224 -4.68 22.71 -24.88
N ALA A 225 -4.82 22.41 -23.60
CA ALA A 225 -5.02 21.04 -23.10
C ALA A 225 -6.37 20.44 -23.51
N GLY A 226 -7.16 21.11 -24.36
CA GLY A 226 -8.45 20.63 -24.87
C GLY A 226 -9.42 20.34 -23.71
N ASP A 227 -10.66 20.11 -24.03
CA ASP A 227 -11.79 19.83 -23.12
C ASP A 227 -11.60 18.56 -22.22
N ARG A 228 -10.39 18.38 -21.64
CA ARG A 228 -10.16 17.42 -20.56
C ARG A 228 -10.76 18.04 -19.31
N PRO A 229 -11.85 17.46 -18.76
CA PRO A 229 -12.28 17.88 -17.45
C PRO A 229 -11.07 17.78 -16.53
N ALA A 230 -10.76 18.86 -15.81
CA ALA A 230 -9.87 18.78 -14.65
C ALA A 230 -10.27 17.51 -13.92
N ARG A 231 -9.35 16.53 -13.80
CA ARG A 231 -9.70 15.28 -13.14
C ARG A 231 -10.39 15.69 -11.85
N GLY A 232 -11.65 15.27 -11.65
CA GLY A 232 -12.44 15.62 -10.48
C GLY A 232 -11.90 14.91 -9.24
N GLY A 233 -10.59 15.10 -8.98
CA GLY A 233 -9.86 14.59 -7.86
C GLY A 233 -9.78 15.63 -6.74
N ASP A 234 -9.35 15.17 -5.60
CA ASP A 234 -9.11 15.94 -4.38
C ASP A 234 -7.90 16.91 -4.47
N GLY A 235 -7.34 17.16 -5.67
CA GLY A 235 -6.16 17.98 -5.92
C GLY A 235 -4.83 17.29 -5.59
N VAL A 236 -4.84 15.98 -5.38
CA VAL A 236 -3.64 15.17 -5.24
C VAL A 236 -3.18 14.63 -6.59
N SER A 237 -1.90 14.81 -6.91
CA SER A 237 -1.31 14.21 -8.11
C SER A 237 -1.34 12.68 -7.97
N PRO A 238 -1.95 11.94 -8.91
CA PRO A 238 -1.98 10.48 -8.87
C PRO A 238 -0.62 9.87 -9.23
N ILE A 239 0.28 10.68 -9.78
CA ILE A 239 1.60 10.27 -10.23
C ILE A 239 2.66 11.23 -9.70
N ILE A 240 3.69 10.66 -9.12
CA ILE A 240 4.91 11.36 -8.68
C ILE A 240 6.08 10.61 -9.30
N ILE A 241 7.02 11.33 -9.93
CA ILE A 241 8.20 10.72 -10.54
C ILE A 241 9.46 11.34 -9.97
N THR A 242 10.46 10.53 -9.65
CA THR A 242 11.78 10.95 -9.20
C THR A 242 12.86 9.97 -9.64
N GLY A 243 14.11 10.41 -9.66
CA GLY A 243 15.29 9.56 -9.85
C GLY A 243 16.17 9.47 -8.59
N ASN A 244 15.70 9.99 -7.46
CA ASN A 244 16.55 10.21 -6.28
C ASN A 244 16.78 8.97 -5.39
N ASP A 245 16.28 7.78 -5.75
CA ASP A 245 16.42 6.53 -4.99
C ASP A 245 15.96 6.70 -3.53
N MET A 246 14.66 7.04 -3.41
CA MET A 246 14.04 7.37 -2.14
C MET A 246 14.06 6.21 -1.15
N ALA A 247 13.71 4.99 -1.59
CA ALA A 247 13.68 3.82 -0.72
C ALA A 247 15.04 3.53 -0.11
N ALA A 248 16.14 3.61 -0.87
CA ALA A 248 17.47 3.41 -0.34
C ALA A 248 17.88 4.50 0.67
N ALA A 249 17.33 5.73 0.53
CA ALA A 249 17.53 6.76 1.55
C ALA A 249 16.87 6.43 2.88
N TRP A 250 15.73 5.76 2.87
CA TRP A 250 14.97 5.40 4.08
C TRP A 250 15.34 4.02 4.62
N ALA A 251 16.05 3.18 3.85
CA ALA A 251 16.30 1.79 4.17
C ALA A 251 17.15 1.62 5.44
N VAL A 252 16.59 0.86 6.39
CA VAL A 252 17.22 0.52 7.66
C VAL A 252 17.26 -1.01 7.85
N SER A 253 18.31 -1.48 8.50
CA SER A 253 18.41 -2.85 8.96
C SER A 253 17.57 -3.07 10.23
N ALA A 254 17.40 -4.32 10.63
CA ALA A 254 16.64 -4.70 11.83
C ALA A 254 17.17 -4.06 13.13
N ASP A 255 18.44 -3.69 13.17
CA ASP A 255 19.09 -2.98 14.29
C ASP A 255 19.05 -1.45 14.14
N GLY A 256 18.30 -0.93 13.15
CA GLY A 256 18.07 0.51 12.93
C GLY A 256 19.22 1.25 12.25
N ARG A 257 20.22 0.55 11.70
CA ARG A 257 21.29 1.18 10.93
C ARG A 257 20.87 1.40 9.49
N TYR A 258 21.30 2.52 8.90
CA TYR A 258 21.07 2.79 7.48
C TYR A 258 21.82 1.80 6.60
N LEU A 259 21.14 1.22 5.61
CA LEU A 259 21.73 0.25 4.70
C LEU A 259 22.58 0.90 3.61
N TYR A 260 22.23 2.10 3.19
CA TYR A 260 22.92 2.80 2.11
C TYR A 260 23.38 4.20 2.55
N PRO A 261 24.56 4.66 2.13
CA PRO A 261 24.96 6.07 2.34
C PRO A 261 24.15 6.99 1.42
N THR A 262 23.89 8.21 1.85
CA THR A 262 23.43 9.28 0.95
C THR A 262 24.61 9.82 0.13
N VAL A 263 24.34 10.39 -1.02
CA VAL A 263 25.36 11.02 -1.88
C VAL A 263 24.88 12.43 -2.29
N PRO A 264 25.60 13.46 -1.84
CA PRO A 264 26.77 13.43 -0.94
C PRO A 264 26.45 12.82 0.42
N SER A 265 27.47 12.30 1.11
CA SER A 265 27.33 11.75 2.47
C SER A 265 27.15 12.87 3.48
N ASP A 266 25.91 13.33 3.64
CA ASP A 266 25.51 14.41 4.52
C ASP A 266 24.32 13.94 5.40
N PRO A 267 24.47 13.97 6.75
CA PRO A 267 23.36 13.65 7.66
C PRO A 267 22.12 14.52 7.43
N ARG A 268 22.29 15.76 7.00
CA ARG A 268 21.20 16.67 6.68
C ARG A 268 20.42 16.19 5.46
N GLN A 269 21.09 15.63 4.44
CA GLN A 269 20.41 15.05 3.28
C GLN A 269 19.53 13.87 3.70
N ARG A 270 19.99 13.00 4.59
CA ARG A 270 19.21 11.89 5.14
C ARG A 270 17.94 12.39 5.83
N GLU A 271 18.08 13.37 6.69
CA GLU A 271 16.95 14.00 7.37
C GLU A 271 15.95 14.60 6.35
N MET A 272 16.47 15.30 5.33
CA MET A 272 15.63 15.86 4.27
C MET A 272 14.93 14.76 3.44
N ALA A 273 15.59 13.64 3.18
CA ALA A 273 14.99 12.50 2.48
C ALA A 273 13.82 11.91 3.28
N TYR A 274 13.93 11.76 4.59
CA TYR A 274 12.81 11.33 5.43
C TYR A 274 11.68 12.37 5.45
N ARG A 275 11.99 13.65 5.53
CA ARG A 275 10.99 14.72 5.46
C ARG A 275 10.28 14.74 4.12
N SER A 276 10.99 14.46 3.01
CA SER A 276 10.40 14.29 1.69
C SER A 276 9.39 13.14 1.69
N GLY A 277 9.75 11.99 2.24
CA GLY A 277 8.85 10.84 2.38
C GLY A 277 7.61 11.17 3.21
N VAL A 278 7.79 11.85 4.36
CA VAL A 278 6.65 12.30 5.18
C VAL A 278 5.73 13.21 4.39
N ASN A 279 6.28 14.20 3.68
CA ASN A 279 5.46 15.13 2.88
C ASN A 279 4.69 14.39 1.78
N ILE A 280 5.33 13.45 1.07
CA ILE A 280 4.67 12.65 0.03
C ILE A 280 3.52 11.84 0.63
N VAL A 281 3.75 11.13 1.74
CA VAL A 281 2.71 10.32 2.38
C VAL A 281 1.58 11.20 2.91
N MET A 282 1.91 12.30 3.60
CA MET A 282 0.89 13.21 4.13
C MET A 282 0.09 13.88 3.02
N TYR A 283 0.72 14.26 1.91
CA TYR A 283 0.07 14.77 0.72
C TYR A 283 -0.92 13.75 0.14
N THR A 284 -0.48 12.51 -0.03
CA THR A 284 -1.32 11.41 -0.53
C THR A 284 -2.54 11.14 0.34
N LEU A 285 -2.39 11.21 1.67
CA LEU A 285 -3.46 10.87 2.61
C LEU A 285 -4.41 12.02 2.94
N THR A 286 -3.93 13.25 2.88
CA THR A 286 -4.71 14.43 3.30
C THR A 286 -5.24 15.26 2.13
N GLY A 287 -4.76 14.97 0.94
CA GLY A 287 -5.13 15.70 -0.26
C GLY A 287 -4.90 17.19 -0.13
N ASN A 288 -5.78 17.96 -0.75
CA ASN A 288 -5.74 19.42 -0.76
C ASN A 288 -6.34 20.07 0.52
N TYR A 289 -6.65 19.26 1.55
CA TYR A 289 -7.31 19.74 2.79
C TYR A 289 -6.62 20.96 3.42
N LYS A 290 -5.26 21.02 3.36
CA LYS A 290 -4.52 22.19 3.87
C LYS A 290 -4.60 23.40 2.93
N ALA A 291 -4.71 23.21 1.63
CA ALA A 291 -4.91 24.33 0.70
C ALA A 291 -6.27 24.98 0.92
N ASP A 292 -7.32 24.20 1.14
CA ASP A 292 -8.65 24.70 1.49
C ASP A 292 -8.65 25.48 2.80
N GLN A 293 -7.89 25.06 3.82
CA GLN A 293 -7.76 25.80 5.08
C GLN A 293 -7.06 27.17 4.93
N VAL A 294 -6.14 27.30 3.97
CA VAL A 294 -5.46 28.59 3.70
C VAL A 294 -6.37 29.53 2.91
N HIS A 295 -7.27 28.99 2.08
CA HIS A 295 -8.21 29.77 1.31
C HIS A 295 -9.44 30.23 2.10
N ILE A 296 -9.86 29.47 3.12
CA ILE A 296 -11.01 29.85 3.98
C ILE A 296 -10.84 31.22 4.64
N PRO A 297 -9.69 31.58 5.26
CA PRO A 297 -9.50 32.94 5.79
C PRO A 297 -9.60 34.03 4.73
N ALA A 298 -9.02 33.82 3.54
CA ALA A 298 -9.08 34.77 2.43
C ALA A 298 -10.50 34.89 1.83
N LEU A 299 -11.28 33.80 1.83
CA LEU A 299 -12.68 33.79 1.44
C LEU A 299 -13.56 34.53 2.48
N LEU A 300 -13.33 34.31 3.76
CA LEU A 300 -14.05 34.98 4.84
C LEU A 300 -13.74 36.49 4.87
N GLU A 301 -12.50 36.89 4.57
CA GLU A 301 -12.11 38.30 4.47
C GLU A 301 -12.79 38.99 3.28
N ARG A 302 -13.03 38.30 2.17
CA ARG A 302 -13.80 38.80 1.01
C ARG A 302 -15.31 38.85 1.21
N LEU A 303 -15.84 37.93 2.05
CA LEU A 303 -17.29 37.90 2.36
C LEU A 303 -17.67 38.77 3.54
N GLY A 304 -16.67 39.30 4.27
CA GLY A 304 -16.87 40.23 5.38
C GLY A 304 -16.77 41.74 5.01
N GLN A 305 -16.59 42.05 3.73
CA GLN A 305 -16.69 43.38 3.14
C GLN A 305 -17.97 43.43 2.32
#